data_0862e17969303f2787b2d0ee808bbde9
#
_entry.id   0862e17969303f2787b2d0ee808bbde9
#
_cell.length_a   1.000
_cell.length_b   1.000
_cell.length_c   1.000
_cell.angle_alpha   90.00
_cell.angle_beta   90.00
_cell.angle_gamma   90.00
#
_symmetry.space_group_name_H-M   'P 1'
#
loop_
_entity.id
_entity.type
_entity.pdbx_description
1 polymer ?
#
loop_
_entity_poly.entity_id
_entity_poly.type
_entity_poly.pdbx_seq_one_letter_code
_entity_poly.pdbx_strand_id
1 'polypeptide(L)'
;MAEFLIEDKDLISLKGKVAIVTGGSSGIGLAAVNTLLSQGASVVNADIQPPAEQPENSYTFVKTDVTIWADQIALFKKTKEVHGRIDHVFANAGLGPRANYLSTEVDENGDLKEPTHQLLDVSLTGVMHTATIAIYYMRQQAEGGSIVINGSTTGLQRLRAVDYSTAKHAVLGFGRGLVPLIASANLPIRVNTLAPTWADSSVLPDLKGLMAKIGVEIQTAEAVARGAAYLMADTTRNGNVIHVQLGKYKEIDEAVLLPAFESIKGPDYPGEDEVLRRLQELMMAA
;
A
#
# COMPACT_ATOMS: atom_id res chain seq x y z
N MET A 1 10.31 6.43 21.56
CA MET A 1 10.64 6.49 20.13
C MET A 1 9.98 5.33 19.44
N ALA A 2 9.35 5.57 18.32
CA ALA A 2 8.53 4.60 17.61
C ALA A 2 9.34 3.62 16.72
N GLU A 3 10.66 3.50 16.93
CA GLU A 3 11.54 2.57 16.20
C GLU A 3 11.46 1.18 16.81
N PHE A 4 11.36 0.15 15.95
CA PHE A 4 11.25 -1.24 16.38
C PHE A 4 12.00 -2.17 15.41
N LEU A 5 12.25 -3.40 15.88
CA LEU A 5 12.79 -4.50 15.08
C LEU A 5 11.69 -5.51 14.82
N ILE A 6 11.79 -6.24 13.73
CA ILE A 6 10.90 -7.33 13.38
C ILE A 6 11.67 -8.64 13.46
N GLU A 7 11.26 -9.53 14.35
CA GLU A 7 11.83 -10.86 14.49
C GLU A 7 10.92 -11.90 13.80
N ASP A 8 11.42 -13.11 13.55
CA ASP A 8 10.61 -14.17 12.90
C ASP A 8 9.41 -14.60 13.76
N LYS A 9 9.56 -14.54 15.08
CA LYS A 9 8.46 -14.81 16.01
C LYS A 9 7.26 -13.88 15.85
N ASP A 10 7.48 -12.66 15.35
CA ASP A 10 6.44 -11.67 15.15
C ASP A 10 5.55 -11.97 13.91
N LEU A 11 6.00 -12.92 13.08
CA LEU A 11 5.33 -13.30 11.84
C LEU A 11 4.58 -14.63 11.92
N ILE A 12 4.67 -15.36 13.04
CA ILE A 12 4.13 -16.72 13.22
C ILE A 12 2.62 -16.78 12.98
N SER A 13 1.89 -15.70 13.29
CA SER A 13 0.43 -15.62 13.12
C SER A 13 -0.03 -15.67 11.67
N LEU A 14 0.88 -15.52 10.70
CA LEU A 14 0.60 -15.62 9.25
C LEU A 14 0.37 -17.06 8.78
N LYS A 15 0.80 -18.05 9.55
CA LYS A 15 0.61 -19.46 9.20
C LYS A 15 -0.88 -19.81 9.02
N GLY A 16 -1.21 -20.37 7.86
CA GLY A 16 -2.57 -20.75 7.50
C GLY A 16 -3.48 -19.58 7.12
N LYS A 17 -2.95 -18.36 7.03
CA LYS A 17 -3.68 -17.18 6.55
C LYS A 17 -3.63 -17.09 5.02
N VAL A 18 -4.56 -16.36 4.43
CA VAL A 18 -4.68 -16.12 3.00
C VAL A 18 -4.38 -14.67 2.69
N ALA A 19 -3.38 -14.42 1.85
CA ALA A 19 -2.96 -13.08 1.47
C ALA A 19 -3.08 -12.84 -0.05
N ILE A 20 -3.57 -11.68 -0.44
CA ILE A 20 -3.49 -11.16 -1.82
C ILE A 20 -2.35 -10.15 -1.88
N VAL A 21 -1.48 -10.27 -2.89
CA VAL A 21 -0.41 -9.30 -3.17
C VAL A 21 -0.57 -8.78 -4.59
N THR A 22 -0.84 -7.49 -4.76
CA THR A 22 -0.85 -6.85 -6.09
C THR A 22 0.56 -6.42 -6.49
N GLY A 23 0.92 -6.62 -7.78
CA GLY A 23 2.29 -6.40 -8.25
C GLY A 23 3.26 -7.42 -7.65
N GLY A 24 2.81 -8.67 -7.44
CA GLY A 24 3.56 -9.70 -6.71
C GLY A 24 4.56 -10.50 -7.55
N SER A 25 4.76 -10.14 -8.84
CA SER A 25 5.66 -10.87 -9.72
C SER A 25 7.08 -10.27 -9.79
N SER A 26 7.32 -9.14 -9.14
CA SER A 26 8.63 -8.47 -9.12
C SER A 26 8.88 -7.64 -7.86
N GLY A 27 10.13 -7.26 -7.62
CA GLY A 27 10.54 -6.30 -6.60
C GLY A 27 9.96 -6.59 -5.20
N ILE A 28 9.43 -5.55 -4.56
CA ILE A 28 8.86 -5.63 -3.19
C ILE A 28 7.68 -6.62 -3.12
N GLY A 29 6.83 -6.64 -4.16
CA GLY A 29 5.70 -7.56 -4.21
C GLY A 29 6.13 -9.03 -4.23
N LEU A 30 7.11 -9.39 -5.05
CA LEU A 30 7.65 -10.75 -5.10
C LEU A 30 8.35 -11.14 -3.79
N ALA A 31 9.10 -10.22 -3.21
CA ALA A 31 9.70 -10.43 -1.89
C ALA A 31 8.63 -10.65 -0.81
N ALA A 32 7.49 -9.92 -0.88
CA ALA A 32 6.37 -10.13 0.04
C ALA A 32 5.69 -11.49 -0.18
N VAL A 33 5.48 -11.91 -1.43
CA VAL A 33 4.99 -13.26 -1.76
C VAL A 33 5.87 -14.32 -1.12
N ASN A 34 7.18 -14.25 -1.34
CA ASN A 34 8.14 -15.20 -0.80
C ASN A 34 8.17 -15.19 0.74
N THR A 35 8.16 -14.01 1.36
CA THR A 35 8.11 -13.87 2.82
C THR A 35 6.85 -14.51 3.39
N LEU A 36 5.67 -14.24 2.85
CA LEU A 36 4.40 -14.80 3.31
C LEU A 36 4.35 -16.32 3.15
N LEU A 37 4.79 -16.85 2.02
CA LEU A 37 4.88 -18.30 1.78
C LEU A 37 5.82 -18.99 2.79
N SER A 38 6.99 -18.39 3.08
CA SER A 38 7.94 -18.93 4.05
C SER A 38 7.39 -18.99 5.47
N GLN A 39 6.43 -18.13 5.79
CA GLN A 39 5.70 -18.13 7.06
C GLN A 39 4.47 -19.04 7.06
N GLY A 40 4.26 -19.81 5.99
CA GLY A 40 3.15 -20.78 5.89
C GLY A 40 1.79 -20.17 5.56
N ALA A 41 1.75 -18.98 5.00
CA ALA A 41 0.54 -18.39 4.42
C ALA A 41 0.25 -18.97 3.03
N SER A 42 -1.01 -18.92 2.60
CA SER A 42 -1.41 -19.10 1.20
C SER A 42 -1.42 -17.74 0.52
N VAL A 43 -0.79 -17.63 -0.66
CA VAL A 43 -0.62 -16.34 -1.34
C VAL A 43 -1.24 -16.37 -2.73
N VAL A 44 -2.08 -15.38 -3.02
CA VAL A 44 -2.58 -15.09 -4.36
C VAL A 44 -1.82 -13.87 -4.89
N ASN A 45 -0.97 -14.14 -5.87
CA ASN A 45 -0.20 -13.12 -6.59
C ASN A 45 -1.05 -12.56 -7.74
N ALA A 46 -1.30 -11.26 -7.71
CA ALA A 46 -2.03 -10.53 -8.73
C ALA A 46 -1.09 -9.59 -9.49
N ASP A 47 -0.83 -9.89 -10.75
CA ASP A 47 0.07 -9.11 -11.59
C ASP A 47 -0.33 -9.23 -13.08
N ILE A 48 0.13 -8.31 -13.91
CA ILE A 48 -0.07 -8.37 -15.37
C ILE A 48 0.76 -9.48 -16.03
N GLN A 49 1.86 -9.86 -15.39
CA GLN A 49 2.76 -10.93 -15.84
C GLN A 49 3.03 -11.91 -14.69
N PRO A 50 3.18 -13.22 -14.97
CA PRO A 50 3.63 -14.16 -13.94
C PRO A 50 5.08 -13.88 -13.54
N PRO A 51 5.51 -14.27 -12.33
CA PRO A 51 6.92 -14.22 -11.96
C PRO A 51 7.72 -15.22 -12.79
N ALA A 52 9.05 -15.00 -12.87
CA ALA A 52 9.96 -15.87 -13.63
C ALA A 52 9.93 -17.32 -13.08
N GLU A 53 9.83 -17.47 -11.78
CA GLU A 53 9.70 -18.75 -11.08
C GLU A 53 8.43 -18.71 -10.24
N GLN A 54 7.61 -19.75 -10.36
CA GLN A 54 6.37 -19.89 -9.59
C GLN A 54 6.58 -20.90 -8.45
N PRO A 55 6.24 -20.52 -7.21
CA PRO A 55 6.24 -21.47 -6.09
C PRO A 55 5.25 -22.62 -6.34
N GLU A 56 5.62 -23.83 -5.90
CA GLU A 56 4.80 -25.04 -6.15
C GLU A 56 3.58 -25.15 -5.21
N ASN A 57 3.70 -24.65 -3.97
CA ASN A 57 2.72 -24.90 -2.91
C ASN A 57 2.16 -23.58 -2.34
N SER A 58 0.88 -23.60 -1.98
CA SER A 58 0.20 -22.49 -1.31
C SER A 58 0.25 -21.16 -2.09
N TYR A 59 0.49 -21.24 -3.40
CA TYR A 59 0.63 -20.11 -4.30
C TYR A 59 -0.38 -20.21 -5.45
N THR A 60 -0.96 -19.08 -5.81
CA THR A 60 -1.84 -18.94 -6.97
C THR A 60 -1.51 -17.66 -7.71
N PHE A 61 -1.26 -17.74 -9.01
CA PHE A 61 -1.15 -16.56 -9.86
C PHE A 61 -2.51 -16.23 -10.49
N VAL A 62 -2.90 -14.97 -10.43
CA VAL A 62 -4.07 -14.44 -11.12
C VAL A 62 -3.64 -13.23 -11.96
N LYS A 63 -3.71 -13.34 -13.28
CA LYS A 63 -3.44 -12.22 -14.17
C LYS A 63 -4.43 -11.10 -13.87
N THR A 64 -3.91 -9.94 -13.47
CA THR A 64 -4.72 -8.81 -12.98
C THR A 64 -4.07 -7.50 -13.41
N ASP A 65 -4.78 -6.68 -14.15
CA ASP A 65 -4.47 -5.27 -14.31
C ASP A 65 -5.24 -4.48 -13.24
N VAL A 66 -4.51 -3.86 -12.29
CA VAL A 66 -5.14 -3.14 -11.18
C VAL A 66 -5.91 -1.90 -11.61
N THR A 67 -5.71 -1.43 -12.84
CA THR A 67 -6.49 -0.31 -13.43
C THR A 67 -7.86 -0.77 -13.90
N ILE A 68 -8.06 -2.08 -14.12
CA ILE A 68 -9.31 -2.67 -14.61
C ILE A 68 -10.12 -3.21 -13.43
N TRP A 69 -11.23 -2.54 -13.10
CA TRP A 69 -12.11 -2.94 -12.01
C TRP A 69 -12.56 -4.40 -12.09
N ALA A 70 -12.92 -4.85 -13.29
CA ALA A 70 -13.38 -6.22 -13.51
C ALA A 70 -12.31 -7.28 -13.21
N ASP A 71 -11.04 -7.00 -13.53
CA ASP A 71 -9.92 -7.89 -13.22
C ASP A 71 -9.75 -8.03 -11.70
N GLN A 72 -9.81 -6.92 -10.99
CA GLN A 72 -9.72 -6.93 -9.53
C GLN A 72 -10.90 -7.66 -8.89
N ILE A 73 -12.13 -7.47 -9.36
CA ILE A 73 -13.28 -8.26 -8.91
C ILE A 73 -13.05 -9.75 -9.15
N ALA A 74 -12.53 -10.13 -10.32
CA ALA A 74 -12.24 -11.54 -10.64
C ALA A 74 -11.16 -12.12 -9.71
N LEU A 75 -10.11 -11.35 -9.40
CA LEU A 75 -9.07 -11.72 -8.45
C LEU A 75 -9.65 -12.09 -7.08
N PHE A 76 -10.45 -11.20 -6.50
CA PHE A 76 -11.02 -11.42 -5.16
C PHE A 76 -12.04 -12.56 -5.15
N LYS A 77 -12.87 -12.68 -6.19
CA LYS A 77 -13.77 -13.85 -6.37
C LYS A 77 -12.99 -15.14 -6.41
N LYS A 78 -11.93 -15.20 -7.23
CA LYS A 78 -11.08 -16.40 -7.35
C LYS A 78 -10.41 -16.76 -6.04
N THR A 79 -9.89 -15.76 -5.31
CA THR A 79 -9.30 -15.98 -3.99
C THR A 79 -10.30 -16.57 -3.01
N LYS A 80 -11.51 -16.00 -2.96
CA LYS A 80 -12.59 -16.49 -2.08
C LYS A 80 -13.05 -17.88 -2.45
N GLU A 81 -13.13 -18.18 -3.75
CA GLU A 81 -13.49 -19.50 -4.26
C GLU A 81 -12.48 -20.58 -3.87
N VAL A 82 -11.19 -20.29 -4.03
CA VAL A 82 -10.11 -21.27 -3.77
C VAL A 82 -9.85 -21.46 -2.30
N HIS A 83 -9.84 -20.38 -1.51
CA HIS A 83 -9.39 -20.41 -0.13
C HIS A 83 -10.50 -20.21 0.92
N GLY A 84 -11.70 -19.83 0.52
CA GLY A 84 -12.83 -19.57 1.42
C GLY A 84 -12.73 -18.30 2.26
N ARG A 85 -11.56 -17.63 2.28
CA ARG A 85 -11.28 -16.44 3.10
C ARG A 85 -10.23 -15.53 2.46
N ILE A 86 -10.16 -14.30 2.94
CA ILE A 86 -9.12 -13.31 2.58
C ILE A 86 -8.73 -12.61 3.88
N ASP A 87 -7.56 -12.90 4.42
CA ASP A 87 -7.10 -12.36 5.69
C ASP A 87 -6.30 -11.07 5.52
N HIS A 88 -5.47 -11.03 4.48
CA HIS A 88 -4.55 -9.95 4.25
C HIS A 88 -4.53 -9.51 2.79
N VAL A 89 -4.39 -8.21 2.57
CA VAL A 89 -4.20 -7.62 1.24
C VAL A 89 -3.03 -6.66 1.28
N PHE A 90 -2.05 -6.88 0.41
CA PHE A 90 -0.97 -5.95 0.17
C PHE A 90 -1.22 -5.19 -1.14
N ALA A 91 -1.74 -3.98 -1.04
CA ALA A 91 -1.93 -3.08 -2.17
C ALA A 91 -0.58 -2.45 -2.54
N ASN A 92 0.20 -3.18 -3.35
CA ASN A 92 1.59 -2.89 -3.63
C ASN A 92 1.84 -2.48 -5.09
N ALA A 93 1.03 -2.91 -6.06
CA ALA A 93 1.23 -2.59 -7.46
C ALA A 93 1.46 -1.08 -7.68
N GLY A 94 2.48 -0.76 -8.45
CA GLY A 94 2.87 0.62 -8.70
C GLY A 94 3.89 0.76 -9.82
N LEU A 95 3.99 1.97 -10.35
CA LEU A 95 4.93 2.35 -11.40
C LEU A 95 5.88 3.44 -10.92
N GLY A 96 7.04 3.54 -11.58
CA GLY A 96 7.92 4.69 -11.47
C GLY A 96 7.41 5.91 -12.25
N PRO A 97 8.05 7.09 -12.07
CA PRO A 97 7.68 8.33 -12.75
C PRO A 97 7.61 8.19 -14.27
N ARG A 98 6.59 8.80 -14.91
CA ARG A 98 6.34 8.71 -16.35
C ARG A 98 5.95 10.03 -16.99
N ALA A 99 5.24 10.91 -16.27
CA ALA A 99 4.73 12.16 -16.83
C ALA A 99 5.80 13.26 -16.83
N ASN A 100 5.86 14.02 -17.94
CA ASN A 100 6.65 15.23 -18.04
C ASN A 100 5.72 16.45 -18.03
N TYR A 101 5.63 17.13 -16.90
CA TYR A 101 4.80 18.33 -16.74
C TYR A 101 5.45 19.61 -17.30
N LEU A 102 6.65 19.53 -17.81
CA LEU A 102 7.36 20.60 -18.51
C LEU A 102 7.50 20.30 -20.01
N SER A 103 6.72 19.34 -20.53
CA SER A 103 6.72 19.01 -21.96
C SER A 103 6.24 20.21 -22.77
N THR A 104 6.88 20.40 -23.91
CA THR A 104 6.46 21.35 -24.95
C THR A 104 6.03 20.61 -26.23
N GLU A 105 5.82 19.29 -26.13
CA GLU A 105 5.34 18.50 -27.25
C GLU A 105 3.91 18.88 -27.62
N VAL A 106 3.66 18.98 -28.92
CA VAL A 106 2.33 19.26 -29.47
C VAL A 106 1.80 18.07 -30.28
N ASP A 107 0.50 17.99 -30.41
CA ASP A 107 -0.18 17.05 -31.28
C ASP A 107 -0.18 17.49 -32.76
N GLU A 108 -0.92 16.78 -33.60
CA GLU A 108 -1.06 17.08 -35.04
C GLU A 108 -1.75 18.39 -35.35
N ASN A 109 -2.52 18.95 -34.38
CA ASN A 109 -3.22 20.22 -34.49
C ASN A 109 -2.38 21.40 -33.98
N GLY A 110 -1.19 21.13 -33.38
CA GLY A 110 -0.35 22.12 -32.74
C GLY A 110 -0.74 22.44 -31.29
N ASP A 111 -1.65 21.68 -30.70
CA ASP A 111 -2.05 21.82 -29.31
C ASP A 111 -1.09 21.04 -28.38
N LEU A 112 -0.88 21.54 -27.16
CA LEU A 112 -0.03 20.89 -26.16
C LEU A 112 -0.58 19.49 -25.85
N LYS A 113 0.28 18.47 -25.97
CA LYS A 113 -0.09 17.11 -25.61
C LYS A 113 -0.34 16.95 -24.11
N GLU A 114 -1.41 16.25 -23.78
CA GLU A 114 -1.76 15.91 -22.41
C GLU A 114 -0.67 15.02 -21.76
N PRO A 115 -0.25 15.32 -20.53
CA PRO A 115 0.62 14.42 -19.77
C PRO A 115 -0.06 13.08 -19.50
N THR A 116 0.70 11.98 -19.54
CA THR A 116 0.15 10.65 -19.23
C THR A 116 -0.30 10.54 -17.77
N HIS A 117 -1.43 9.91 -17.52
CA HIS A 117 -1.95 9.58 -16.20
C HIS A 117 -1.69 8.13 -15.77
N GLN A 118 -0.99 7.36 -16.60
CA GLN A 118 -0.77 5.92 -16.39
C GLN A 118 -0.24 5.58 -14.99
N LEU A 119 0.67 6.40 -14.43
CA LEU A 119 1.17 6.20 -13.07
C LEU A 119 0.06 6.36 -12.04
N LEU A 120 -0.77 7.40 -12.16
CA LEU A 120 -1.88 7.65 -11.24
C LEU A 120 -2.92 6.53 -11.31
N ASP A 121 -3.22 6.04 -12.51
CA ASP A 121 -4.16 4.93 -12.71
C ASP A 121 -3.71 3.66 -11.98
N VAL A 122 -2.43 3.31 -12.07
CA VAL A 122 -1.88 2.12 -11.41
C VAL A 122 -1.65 2.38 -9.92
N SER A 123 -0.85 3.43 -9.59
CA SER A 123 -0.29 3.61 -8.25
C SER A 123 -1.22 4.34 -7.27
N LEU A 124 -2.33 4.89 -7.73
CA LEU A 124 -3.38 5.51 -6.91
C LEU A 124 -4.72 4.83 -7.11
N THR A 125 -5.33 4.93 -8.31
CA THR A 125 -6.65 4.37 -8.58
C THR A 125 -6.67 2.85 -8.36
N GLY A 126 -5.65 2.14 -8.85
CA GLY A 126 -5.50 0.70 -8.64
C GLY A 126 -5.40 0.30 -7.16
N VAL A 127 -4.69 1.08 -6.35
CA VAL A 127 -4.60 0.88 -4.88
C VAL A 127 -5.96 1.13 -4.21
N MET A 128 -6.66 2.19 -4.60
CA MET A 128 -8.01 2.50 -4.08
C MET A 128 -9.00 1.39 -4.42
N HIS A 129 -8.99 0.88 -5.65
CA HIS A 129 -9.81 -0.25 -6.08
C HIS A 129 -9.51 -1.49 -5.24
N THR A 130 -8.23 -1.86 -5.11
CA THR A 130 -7.78 -3.01 -4.32
C THR A 130 -8.29 -2.93 -2.87
N ALA A 131 -8.10 -1.80 -2.20
CA ALA A 131 -8.53 -1.63 -0.83
C ALA A 131 -10.07 -1.63 -0.68
N THR A 132 -10.78 -1.00 -1.62
CA THR A 132 -12.26 -0.98 -1.61
C THR A 132 -12.84 -2.38 -1.71
N ILE A 133 -12.31 -3.20 -2.62
CA ILE A 133 -12.78 -4.58 -2.80
C ILE A 133 -12.36 -5.44 -1.59
N ALA A 134 -11.16 -5.21 -1.04
CA ALA A 134 -10.72 -5.87 0.19
C ALA A 134 -11.69 -5.62 1.35
N ILE A 135 -12.08 -4.38 1.59
CA ILE A 135 -13.06 -4.01 2.62
C ILE A 135 -14.38 -4.73 2.39
N TYR A 136 -14.87 -4.79 1.13
CA TYR A 136 -16.13 -5.49 0.80
C TYR A 136 -16.09 -6.97 1.18
N TYR A 137 -14.99 -7.68 0.92
CA TYR A 137 -14.87 -9.10 1.28
C TYR A 137 -14.59 -9.31 2.77
N MET A 138 -13.71 -8.51 3.35
CA MET A 138 -13.32 -8.65 4.76
C MET A 138 -14.45 -8.32 5.73
N ARG A 139 -15.31 -7.35 5.41
CA ARG A 139 -16.48 -7.02 6.26
C ARG A 139 -17.51 -8.15 6.37
N GLN A 140 -17.44 -9.15 5.50
CA GLN A 140 -18.30 -10.33 5.53
C GLN A 140 -17.71 -11.46 6.37
N GLN A 141 -16.54 -11.26 6.97
CA GLN A 141 -15.82 -12.20 7.81
C GLN A 141 -15.89 -11.74 9.27
N ALA A 142 -16.13 -12.67 10.21
CA ALA A 142 -16.19 -12.30 11.63
C ALA A 142 -14.86 -11.73 12.15
N GLU A 143 -13.73 -12.24 11.62
CA GLU A 143 -12.38 -11.81 11.99
C GLU A 143 -11.91 -10.57 11.22
N GLY A 144 -12.70 -10.12 10.23
CA GLY A 144 -12.31 -9.00 9.37
C GLY A 144 -11.07 -9.29 8.53
N GLY A 145 -10.07 -8.42 8.64
CA GLY A 145 -8.82 -8.58 7.90
C GLY A 145 -7.84 -7.41 8.07
N SER A 146 -6.75 -7.45 7.32
CA SER A 146 -5.71 -6.40 7.33
C SER A 146 -5.34 -5.97 5.91
N ILE A 147 -5.37 -4.67 5.68
CA ILE A 147 -4.94 -4.04 4.42
C ILE A 147 -3.64 -3.30 4.69
N VAL A 148 -2.61 -3.60 3.92
CA VAL A 148 -1.35 -2.86 3.92
C VAL A 148 -1.19 -2.15 2.59
N ILE A 149 -0.95 -0.84 2.64
CA ILE A 149 -0.75 0.00 1.46
C ILE A 149 0.74 0.30 1.31
N ASN A 150 1.30 0.06 0.12
CA ASN A 150 2.67 0.41 -0.19
C ASN A 150 2.77 1.89 -0.64
N GLY A 151 2.95 2.77 0.33
CA GLY A 151 3.25 4.17 0.12
C GLY A 151 4.70 4.43 -0.33
N SER A 152 5.28 5.50 0.19
CA SER A 152 6.70 5.88 0.03
C SER A 152 7.01 7.07 0.93
N THR A 153 8.27 7.26 1.32
CA THR A 153 8.74 8.54 1.89
C THR A 153 8.55 9.73 0.96
N THR A 154 8.37 9.47 -0.34
CA THR A 154 7.98 10.48 -1.33
C THR A 154 6.63 11.12 -1.02
N GLY A 155 5.72 10.41 -0.35
CA GLY A 155 4.45 10.94 0.13
C GLY A 155 4.57 11.92 1.32
N LEU A 156 5.78 12.20 1.80
CA LEU A 156 6.06 13.04 2.96
C LEU A 156 6.93 14.26 2.62
N GLN A 157 7.41 14.39 1.38
CA GLN A 157 8.42 15.37 1.04
C GLN A 157 8.27 15.92 -0.39
N ARG A 158 8.99 17.00 -0.68
CA ARG A 158 9.08 17.55 -2.02
C ARG A 158 10.02 16.69 -2.88
N LEU A 159 9.55 16.21 -4.03
CA LEU A 159 10.35 15.45 -5.00
C LEU A 159 10.01 15.90 -6.42
N ARG A 160 11.03 15.90 -7.31
CA ARG A 160 10.89 16.32 -8.72
C ARG A 160 10.07 15.35 -9.58
N ALA A 161 9.87 14.12 -9.14
CA ALA A 161 9.01 13.13 -9.79
C ALA A 161 7.55 13.43 -9.44
N VAL A 162 6.92 14.37 -10.16
CA VAL A 162 5.66 15.02 -9.77
C VAL A 162 4.49 14.03 -9.70
N ASP A 163 4.28 13.21 -10.74
CA ASP A 163 3.22 12.20 -10.80
C ASP A 163 3.39 11.14 -9.68
N TYR A 164 4.61 10.66 -9.48
CA TYR A 164 4.93 9.70 -8.41
C TYR A 164 4.71 10.31 -7.02
N SER A 165 5.19 11.55 -6.83
CA SER A 165 4.97 12.30 -5.58
C SER A 165 3.48 12.48 -5.31
N THR A 166 2.71 12.87 -6.33
CA THR A 166 1.25 13.02 -6.24
C THR A 166 0.59 11.72 -5.80
N ALA A 167 0.88 10.60 -6.50
CA ALA A 167 0.31 9.30 -6.15
C ALA A 167 0.65 8.90 -4.70
N LYS A 168 1.92 9.08 -4.28
CA LYS A 168 2.37 8.62 -2.96
C LYS A 168 1.89 9.52 -1.80
N HIS A 169 1.66 10.81 -2.03
CA HIS A 169 0.91 11.67 -1.08
C HIS A 169 -0.56 11.23 -1.00
N ALA A 170 -1.18 10.97 -2.16
CA ALA A 170 -2.59 10.59 -2.21
C ALA A 170 -2.87 9.24 -1.53
N VAL A 171 -2.05 8.20 -1.75
CA VAL A 171 -2.27 6.89 -1.09
C VAL A 171 -2.00 6.95 0.41
N LEU A 172 -1.09 7.80 0.88
CA LEU A 172 -0.91 8.07 2.30
C LEU A 172 -2.19 8.70 2.89
N GLY A 173 -2.72 9.73 2.24
CA GLY A 173 -3.98 10.36 2.64
C GLY A 173 -5.15 9.39 2.60
N PHE A 174 -5.24 8.56 1.55
CA PHE A 174 -6.27 7.53 1.42
C PHE A 174 -6.22 6.50 2.56
N GLY A 175 -5.03 5.94 2.85
CA GLY A 175 -4.85 4.99 3.96
C GLY A 175 -5.26 5.57 5.30
N ARG A 176 -4.81 6.81 5.60
CA ARG A 176 -5.16 7.52 6.83
C ARG A 176 -6.66 7.83 6.94
N GLY A 177 -7.31 8.19 5.82
CA GLY A 177 -8.75 8.46 5.78
C GLY A 177 -9.62 7.21 5.94
N LEU A 178 -9.14 6.03 5.51
CA LEU A 178 -9.86 4.77 5.71
C LEU A 178 -9.98 4.38 7.17
N VAL A 179 -9.03 4.75 8.03
CA VAL A 179 -9.01 4.35 9.44
C VAL A 179 -10.26 4.83 10.20
N PRO A 180 -10.55 6.14 10.27
CA PRO A 180 -11.75 6.62 10.94
C PRO A 180 -13.04 6.17 10.23
N LEU A 181 -13.05 6.04 8.91
CA LEU A 181 -14.20 5.54 8.16
C LEU A 181 -14.56 4.10 8.54
N ILE A 182 -13.57 3.21 8.61
CA ILE A 182 -13.75 1.80 8.99
C ILE A 182 -14.17 1.70 10.46
N ALA A 183 -13.57 2.51 11.33
CA ALA A 183 -13.91 2.56 12.74
C ALA A 183 -15.36 3.04 12.95
N SER A 184 -15.82 4.07 12.24
CA SER A 184 -17.21 4.57 12.32
C SER A 184 -18.25 3.52 11.88
N ALA A 185 -17.86 2.63 10.96
CA ALA A 185 -18.68 1.53 10.50
C ALA A 185 -18.59 0.26 11.41
N ASN A 186 -17.82 0.30 12.50
CA ASN A 186 -17.56 -0.81 13.40
C ASN A 186 -17.06 -2.09 12.68
N LEU A 187 -16.23 -1.94 11.65
CA LEU A 187 -15.71 -3.07 10.91
C LEU A 187 -14.39 -3.56 11.53
N PRO A 188 -14.20 -4.87 11.71
CA PRO A 188 -12.98 -5.45 12.27
C PRO A 188 -11.85 -5.52 11.22
N ILE A 189 -11.58 -4.41 10.54
CA ILE A 189 -10.59 -4.30 9.46
C ILE A 189 -9.53 -3.29 9.88
N ARG A 190 -8.27 -3.67 9.73
CA ARG A 190 -7.12 -2.79 9.99
C ARG A 190 -6.51 -2.29 8.68
N VAL A 191 -6.10 -1.04 8.67
CA VAL A 191 -5.40 -0.42 7.54
C VAL A 191 -4.11 0.21 8.04
N ASN A 192 -2.99 -0.15 7.42
CA ASN A 192 -1.69 0.43 7.71
C ASN A 192 -0.96 0.77 6.41
N THR A 193 -0.03 1.72 6.46
CA THR A 193 0.72 2.16 5.29
C THR A 193 2.22 2.01 5.52
N LEU A 194 2.94 1.48 4.53
CA LEU A 194 4.40 1.53 4.51
C LEU A 194 4.86 2.81 3.80
N ALA A 195 5.92 3.41 4.31
CA ALA A 195 6.61 4.54 3.71
C ALA A 195 8.11 4.20 3.53
N PRO A 196 8.44 3.30 2.58
CA PRO A 196 9.82 2.92 2.33
C PRO A 196 10.60 4.05 1.65
N THR A 197 11.90 4.14 1.97
CA THR A 197 12.90 4.85 1.19
C THR A 197 13.25 4.05 -0.08
N TRP A 198 14.32 4.42 -0.77
CA TRP A 198 14.81 3.71 -1.95
C TRP A 198 15.03 2.22 -1.65
N ALA A 199 14.35 1.37 -2.38
CA ALA A 199 14.46 -0.09 -2.28
C ALA A 199 14.82 -0.68 -3.64
N ASP A 200 15.62 -1.73 -3.65
CA ASP A 200 15.93 -2.49 -4.85
C ASP A 200 14.65 -3.12 -5.40
N SER A 201 14.19 -2.57 -6.50
CA SER A 201 12.92 -2.96 -7.12
C SER A 201 12.92 -2.65 -8.62
N SER A 202 12.00 -3.24 -9.35
CA SER A 202 11.84 -3.04 -10.80
C SER A 202 11.23 -1.69 -11.20
N VAL A 203 10.98 -0.78 -10.25
CA VAL A 203 10.40 0.56 -10.50
C VAL A 203 11.30 1.40 -11.40
N LEU A 204 12.63 1.27 -11.26
CA LEU A 204 13.63 1.86 -12.15
C LEU A 204 14.65 0.79 -12.59
N PRO A 205 14.98 0.68 -13.89
CA PRO A 205 16.01 -0.23 -14.37
C PRO A 205 17.35 0.05 -13.72
N ASP A 206 18.10 -0.99 -13.31
CA ASP A 206 19.43 -0.91 -12.70
C ASP A 206 19.54 0.12 -11.55
N LEU A 207 18.48 0.27 -10.75
CA LEU A 207 18.45 1.24 -9.66
C LEU A 207 19.65 1.06 -8.72
N LYS A 208 19.97 -0.18 -8.36
CA LYS A 208 21.09 -0.50 -7.46
C LYS A 208 22.43 -0.03 -8.01
N GLY A 209 22.70 -0.30 -9.28
CA GLY A 209 23.93 0.13 -9.94
C GLY A 209 24.04 1.65 -10.06
N LEU A 210 22.92 2.32 -10.38
CA LEU A 210 22.87 3.78 -10.46
C LEU A 210 23.10 4.44 -9.10
N MET A 211 22.47 3.94 -8.04
CA MET A 211 22.62 4.45 -6.68
C MET A 211 24.02 4.26 -6.13
N ALA A 212 24.66 3.12 -6.41
CA ALA A 212 26.04 2.88 -6.03
C ALA A 212 27.01 3.89 -6.68
N LYS A 213 26.76 4.29 -7.94
CA LYS A 213 27.59 5.30 -8.63
C LYS A 213 27.52 6.69 -8.00
N ILE A 214 26.44 7.02 -7.32
CA ILE A 214 26.27 8.30 -6.61
C ILE A 214 26.52 8.17 -5.10
N GLY A 215 26.99 7.00 -4.63
CA GLY A 215 27.33 6.77 -3.22
C GLY A 215 26.11 6.68 -2.29
N VAL A 216 24.93 6.33 -2.81
CA VAL A 216 23.71 6.17 -2.02
C VAL A 216 23.39 4.69 -1.81
N GLU A 217 23.29 4.29 -0.55
CA GLU A 217 22.84 2.95 -0.17
C GLU A 217 21.33 2.85 -0.28
N ILE A 218 20.84 1.72 -0.84
CA ILE A 218 19.42 1.40 -0.90
C ILE A 218 19.15 0.11 -0.13
N GLN A 219 17.92 -0.02 0.36
CA GLN A 219 17.51 -1.24 1.06
C GLN A 219 17.09 -2.33 0.08
N THR A 220 17.03 -3.55 0.58
CA THR A 220 16.53 -4.68 -0.20
C THR A 220 15.00 -4.67 -0.25
N ALA A 221 14.43 -5.33 -1.26
CA ALA A 221 12.97 -5.53 -1.36
C ALA A 221 12.43 -6.32 -0.17
N GLU A 222 13.22 -7.28 0.36
CA GLU A 222 12.87 -8.11 1.52
C GLU A 222 12.68 -7.28 2.79
N ALA A 223 13.46 -6.21 2.99
CA ALA A 223 13.29 -5.34 4.15
C ALA A 223 11.90 -4.68 4.14
N VAL A 224 11.43 -4.23 2.98
CA VAL A 224 10.09 -3.65 2.85
C VAL A 224 9.00 -4.73 2.97
N ALA A 225 9.21 -5.87 2.33
CA ALA A 225 8.30 -7.02 2.40
C ALA A 225 8.08 -7.52 3.84
N ARG A 226 9.17 -7.57 4.63
CA ARG A 226 9.11 -7.93 6.04
C ARG A 226 8.27 -6.95 6.86
N GLY A 227 8.34 -5.65 6.54
CA GLY A 227 7.47 -4.63 7.12
C GLY A 227 5.99 -4.85 6.78
N ALA A 228 5.68 -5.24 5.53
CA ALA A 228 4.33 -5.57 5.11
C ALA A 228 3.79 -6.81 5.87
N ALA A 229 4.58 -7.88 5.92
CA ALA A 229 4.23 -9.10 6.63
C ALA A 229 3.98 -8.84 8.13
N TYR A 230 4.80 -7.98 8.75
CA TYR A 230 4.63 -7.59 10.15
C TYR A 230 3.30 -6.84 10.38
N LEU A 231 2.95 -5.87 9.53
CA LEU A 231 1.67 -5.15 9.65
C LEU A 231 0.45 -6.05 9.42
N MET A 232 0.61 -7.13 8.68
CA MET A 232 -0.41 -8.18 8.55
C MET A 232 -0.54 -8.99 9.84
N ALA A 233 0.59 -9.39 10.41
CA ALA A 233 0.69 -10.28 11.57
C ALA A 233 0.31 -9.61 12.89
N ASP A 234 0.75 -8.37 13.11
CA ASP A 234 0.51 -7.63 14.36
C ASP A 234 -0.90 -7.04 14.40
N THR A 235 -1.77 -7.67 15.17
CA THR A 235 -3.18 -7.27 15.30
C THR A 235 -3.38 -5.98 16.10
N THR A 236 -2.37 -5.48 16.77
CA THR A 236 -2.45 -4.25 17.58
C THR A 236 -2.26 -2.97 16.74
N ARG A 237 -1.71 -3.11 15.52
CA ARG A 237 -1.44 -1.97 14.64
C ARG A 237 -2.61 -1.68 13.71
N ASN A 238 -3.13 -0.48 13.83
CA ASN A 238 -4.16 0.06 12.94
C ASN A 238 -3.95 1.57 12.78
N GLY A 239 -3.93 2.07 11.56
CA GLY A 239 -3.68 3.49 11.26
C GLY A 239 -2.20 3.87 11.21
N ASN A 240 -1.29 2.94 11.47
CA ASN A 240 0.12 3.25 11.50
C ASN A 240 0.70 3.53 10.11
N VAL A 241 1.61 4.48 10.05
CA VAL A 241 2.50 4.73 8.90
C VAL A 241 3.91 4.31 9.31
N ILE A 242 4.41 3.26 8.69
CA ILE A 242 5.74 2.72 9.02
C ILE A 242 6.76 3.19 7.99
N HIS A 243 7.64 4.07 8.40
CA HIS A 243 8.85 4.42 7.66
C HIS A 243 9.82 3.24 7.67
N VAL A 244 10.31 2.87 6.47
CA VAL A 244 11.28 1.78 6.30
C VAL A 244 12.54 2.31 5.63
N GLN A 245 13.67 2.19 6.32
CA GLN A 245 14.95 2.64 5.81
C GLN A 245 16.06 1.68 6.22
N LEU A 246 16.72 1.06 5.23
CA LEU A 246 17.84 0.13 5.44
C LEU A 246 17.54 -0.94 6.49
N GLY A 247 16.33 -1.54 6.40
CA GLY A 247 15.88 -2.58 7.33
C GLY A 247 15.49 -2.08 8.72
N LYS A 248 15.45 -0.78 8.97
CA LYS A 248 14.95 -0.16 10.21
C LYS A 248 13.51 0.29 10.02
N TYR A 249 12.69 0.08 11.03
CA TYR A 249 11.26 0.38 11.01
C TYR A 249 10.94 1.43 12.06
N LYS A 250 10.16 2.43 11.67
CA LYS A 250 9.75 3.49 12.58
C LYS A 250 8.30 3.87 12.31
N GLU A 251 7.46 3.80 13.34
CA GLU A 251 6.13 4.36 13.28
C GLU A 251 6.24 5.90 13.26
N ILE A 252 5.55 6.54 12.33
CA ILE A 252 5.64 8.00 12.12
C ILE A 252 4.28 8.72 12.12
N ASP A 253 3.14 8.03 12.05
CA ASP A 253 1.85 8.71 12.07
C ASP A 253 1.54 9.26 13.47
N GLU A 254 1.49 8.39 14.46
CA GLU A 254 1.23 8.77 15.86
C GLU A 254 2.41 9.50 16.49
N ALA A 255 3.64 9.13 16.11
CA ALA A 255 4.83 9.70 16.71
C ALA A 255 5.22 11.07 16.15
N VAL A 256 4.83 11.41 14.93
CA VAL A 256 5.29 12.61 14.21
C VAL A 256 4.17 13.36 13.52
N LEU A 257 3.41 12.70 12.62
CA LEU A 257 2.50 13.39 11.71
C LEU A 257 1.28 13.96 12.44
N LEU A 258 0.66 13.19 13.32
CA LEU A 258 -0.47 13.66 14.13
C LEU A 258 -0.06 14.77 15.10
N PRO A 259 1.02 14.64 15.90
CA PRO A 259 1.50 15.73 16.75
C PRO A 259 1.88 17.00 15.99
N ALA A 260 2.47 16.87 14.80
CA ALA A 260 2.77 18.02 13.96
C ALA A 260 1.49 18.74 13.51
N PHE A 261 0.46 18.00 13.11
CA PHE A 261 -0.83 18.58 12.75
C PHE A 261 -1.51 19.24 13.95
N GLU A 262 -1.52 18.61 15.13
CA GLU A 262 -2.08 19.20 16.34
C GLU A 262 -1.39 20.53 16.71
N SER A 263 -0.07 20.60 16.52
CA SER A 263 0.70 21.84 16.70
C SER A 263 0.31 22.94 15.70
N ILE A 264 -0.02 22.58 14.45
CA ILE A 264 -0.48 23.52 13.41
C ILE A 264 -1.90 23.99 13.69
N LYS A 265 -2.78 23.07 14.05
CA LYS A 265 -4.20 23.33 14.33
C LYS A 265 -4.37 24.23 15.57
N GLY A 266 -3.56 24.03 16.58
CA GLY A 266 -3.70 24.66 17.90
C GLY A 266 -4.75 23.98 18.78
N PRO A 267 -4.73 24.27 20.11
CA PRO A 267 -5.55 23.54 21.08
C PRO A 267 -7.02 23.88 21.04
N ASP A 268 -7.40 25.07 20.57
CA ASP A 268 -8.76 25.61 20.69
C ASP A 268 -9.66 25.20 19.51
N TYR A 269 -9.12 24.57 18.48
CA TYR A 269 -9.89 24.16 17.31
C TYR A 269 -10.16 22.64 17.33
N PRO A 270 -11.40 22.18 17.07
CA PRO A 270 -11.70 20.75 17.01
C PRO A 270 -11.03 20.10 15.80
N GLY A 271 -10.78 18.79 15.88
CA GLY A 271 -10.29 18.03 14.72
C GLY A 271 -11.34 17.96 13.61
N GLU A 272 -10.90 17.98 12.35
CA GLU A 272 -11.78 17.99 11.16
C GLU A 272 -12.71 16.78 11.11
N ASP A 273 -12.25 15.60 11.52
CA ASP A 273 -13.07 14.39 11.57
C ASP A 273 -14.19 14.51 12.63
N GLU A 274 -13.90 15.10 13.77
CA GLU A 274 -14.90 15.38 14.80
C GLU A 274 -15.95 16.41 14.32
N VAL A 275 -15.53 17.44 13.59
CA VAL A 275 -16.45 18.40 12.97
C VAL A 275 -17.35 17.70 11.96
N LEU A 276 -16.78 16.85 11.11
CA LEU A 276 -17.55 16.07 10.12
C LEU A 276 -18.57 15.15 10.80
N ARG A 277 -18.18 14.44 11.85
CA ARG A 277 -19.07 13.58 12.63
C ARG A 277 -20.26 14.35 13.20
N ARG A 278 -20.03 15.51 13.81
CA ARG A 278 -21.11 16.37 14.36
C ARG A 278 -22.04 16.86 13.26
N LEU A 279 -21.52 17.23 12.11
CA LEU A 279 -22.33 17.64 10.96
C LEU A 279 -23.24 16.51 10.47
N GLN A 280 -22.69 15.30 10.34
CA GLN A 280 -23.45 14.12 9.93
C GLN A 280 -24.59 13.81 10.94
N GLU A 281 -24.32 13.87 12.23
CA GLU A 281 -25.34 13.67 13.28
C GLU A 281 -26.48 14.70 13.19
N LEU A 282 -26.15 15.96 12.98
CA LEU A 282 -27.16 17.01 12.77
C LEU A 282 -28.00 16.79 11.51
N MET A 283 -27.37 16.35 10.40
CA MET A 283 -28.08 16.06 9.14
C MET A 283 -29.00 14.83 9.24
N MET A 284 -28.66 13.86 10.09
CA MET A 284 -29.47 12.67 10.30
C MET A 284 -30.63 12.90 11.29
N ALA A 285 -30.56 13.95 12.11
CA ALA A 285 -31.59 14.34 13.07
C ALA A 285 -32.64 15.32 12.50
N ALA A 286 -32.35 15.89 11.33
CA ALA A 286 -33.25 16.82 10.60
C ALA A 286 -34.11 16.07 9.58
#